data_fefc26df0adfa5b04deb03f2657c9d03
#
_entry.id   fefc26df0adfa5b04deb03f2657c9d03
#
_cell.length_a   1.000
_cell.length_b   1.000
_cell.length_c   1.000
_cell.angle_alpha   90.00
_cell.angle_beta   90.00
_cell.angle_gamma   90.00
#
_symmetry.space_group_name_H-M   'P 1'
#
loop_
_entity.id
_entity.type
_entity.pdbx_description
1 polymer ?
#
loop_
_entity_poly.entity_id
_entity_poly.type
_entity_poly.pdbx_seq_one_letter_code
_entity_poly.pdbx_strand_id
1 'polypeptide(L)'
;NRPRYWCNHCGVIHYQNPKIVVGAIPVWEGRFLLCKRSIEPRVGYWTLPAGYMENGETLQEGAARETWEEACATVAIGDLYTVFNLPHINQVYMFFLSEMVNGDYGVGDESADAGLFSEDEIPWDELAFPTIGRTLKFFIQDRANGGEFPVRTQDIPPLKRKPSLDD
;
A
#
# COMPACT_ATOMS: atom_id res chain seq x y z
N ASN A 1 -28.68 6.66 12.11
CA ASN A 1 -28.73 5.35 11.45
C ASN A 1 -28.29 5.51 10.00
N ARG A 2 -27.34 4.69 9.55
CA ARG A 2 -26.90 4.66 8.14
C ARG A 2 -27.76 3.67 7.36
N PRO A 3 -28.06 3.91 6.07
CA PRO A 3 -28.73 2.93 5.21
C PRO A 3 -27.97 1.60 5.19
N ARG A 4 -28.71 0.50 5.08
CA ARG A 4 -28.17 -0.86 4.95
C ARG A 4 -28.87 -1.58 3.82
N TYR A 5 -28.15 -2.48 3.15
CA TYR A 5 -28.77 -3.38 2.19
C TYR A 5 -29.46 -4.51 2.95
N TRP A 6 -30.75 -4.67 2.71
CA TRP A 6 -31.59 -5.71 3.29
C TRP A 6 -32.14 -6.63 2.21
N CYS A 7 -31.96 -7.92 2.39
CA CYS A 7 -32.56 -8.90 1.49
C CYS A 7 -34.05 -9.08 1.81
N ASN A 8 -34.91 -8.73 0.89
CA ASN A 8 -36.38 -8.87 1.06
C ASN A 8 -36.86 -10.34 1.13
N HIS A 9 -36.02 -11.29 0.66
CA HIS A 9 -36.37 -12.72 0.64
C HIS A 9 -36.05 -13.42 1.96
N CYS A 10 -34.86 -13.21 2.53
CA CYS A 10 -34.41 -13.90 3.74
C CYS A 10 -34.29 -13.01 4.98
N GLY A 11 -34.59 -11.70 4.90
CA GLY A 11 -34.51 -10.77 6.00
C GLY A 11 -33.08 -10.42 6.49
N VAL A 12 -32.03 -10.89 5.80
CA VAL A 12 -30.63 -10.65 6.19
C VAL A 12 -30.24 -9.23 5.85
N ILE A 13 -29.55 -8.56 6.80
CA ILE A 13 -28.91 -7.26 6.58
C ILE A 13 -27.47 -7.50 6.14
N HIS A 14 -27.11 -6.96 4.97
CA HIS A 14 -25.74 -7.01 4.45
C HIS A 14 -24.97 -5.79 4.92
N TYR A 15 -24.01 -6.02 5.80
CA TYR A 15 -23.07 -4.98 6.25
C TYR A 15 -21.96 -4.79 5.23
N GLN A 16 -21.68 -3.53 4.91
CA GLN A 16 -20.51 -3.15 4.12
C GLN A 16 -19.55 -2.42 5.03
N ASN A 17 -18.37 -2.99 5.18
CA ASN A 17 -17.27 -2.40 5.94
C ASN A 17 -16.19 -1.85 4.98
N PRO A 18 -15.37 -0.89 5.42
CA PRO A 18 -14.21 -0.48 4.66
C PRO A 18 -13.29 -1.69 4.38
N LYS A 19 -12.74 -1.74 3.18
CA LYS A 19 -11.74 -2.75 2.83
C LYS A 19 -10.40 -2.36 3.44
N ILE A 20 -9.69 -3.33 3.97
CA ILE A 20 -8.34 -3.16 4.49
C ILE A 20 -7.37 -3.52 3.36
N VAL A 21 -6.45 -2.60 3.08
CA VAL A 21 -5.29 -2.82 2.21
C VAL A 21 -4.08 -2.90 3.11
N VAL A 22 -3.32 -3.97 2.99
CA VAL A 22 -2.09 -4.21 3.76
C VAL A 22 -0.89 -4.24 2.84
N GLY A 23 0.21 -3.67 3.27
CA GLY A 23 1.43 -3.64 2.49
C GLY A 23 2.67 -3.51 3.36
N ALA A 24 3.81 -3.67 2.74
CA ALA A 24 5.11 -3.59 3.36
C ALA A 24 5.96 -2.47 2.75
N ILE A 25 6.98 -2.05 3.51
CA ILE A 25 8.07 -1.19 3.04
C ILE A 25 9.32 -2.06 2.99
N PRO A 26 9.51 -2.87 1.93
CA PRO A 26 10.64 -3.79 1.90
C PRO A 26 11.93 -3.02 1.66
N VAL A 27 12.88 -3.17 2.58
CA VAL A 27 14.19 -2.52 2.51
C VAL A 27 15.28 -3.58 2.36
N TRP A 28 16.24 -3.32 1.48
CA TRP A 28 17.46 -4.09 1.31
C TRP A 28 18.66 -3.16 1.12
N GLU A 29 19.63 -3.26 2.01
CA GLU A 29 20.85 -2.40 1.98
C GLU A 29 20.53 -0.90 1.82
N GLY A 30 19.47 -0.44 2.54
CA GLY A 30 19.03 0.96 2.52
C GLY A 30 18.18 1.37 1.32
N ARG A 31 17.92 0.46 0.36
CA ARG A 31 17.10 0.68 -0.83
C ARG A 31 15.69 0.13 -0.64
N PHE A 32 14.71 0.75 -1.29
CA PHE A 32 13.30 0.36 -1.25
C PHE A 32 12.94 -0.52 -2.44
N LEU A 33 12.28 -1.65 -2.19
CA LEU A 33 11.69 -2.45 -3.26
C LEU A 33 10.35 -1.84 -3.66
N LEU A 34 10.21 -1.48 -4.93
CA LEU A 34 8.97 -1.02 -5.53
C LEU A 34 8.57 -1.95 -6.68
N CYS A 35 7.27 -2.07 -6.89
CA CYS A 35 6.65 -2.82 -7.99
C CYS A 35 6.01 -1.86 -8.98
N LYS A 36 6.10 -2.14 -10.28
CA LYS A 36 5.41 -1.40 -11.33
C LYS A 36 4.11 -2.10 -11.68
N ARG A 37 3.00 -1.46 -11.49
CA ARG A 37 1.66 -2.05 -11.66
C ARG A 37 1.39 -2.48 -13.10
N SER A 38 0.90 -3.70 -13.30
CA SER A 38 0.39 -4.20 -14.59
C SER A 38 -1.13 -4.11 -14.71
N ILE A 39 -1.83 -3.84 -13.59
CA ILE A 39 -3.30 -3.85 -13.51
C ILE A 39 -3.88 -2.46 -13.14
N GLU A 40 -5.14 -2.24 -13.51
CA GLU A 40 -5.89 -1.04 -13.09
C GLU A 40 -6.23 -1.07 -11.56
N PRO A 41 -6.32 0.10 -10.91
CA PRO A 41 -6.02 1.44 -11.42
C PRO A 41 -4.51 1.73 -11.47
N ARG A 42 -4.12 2.71 -12.27
CA ARG A 42 -2.73 3.19 -12.32
C ARG A 42 -1.73 2.19 -12.92
N VAL A 43 -2.09 1.52 -14.01
CA VAL A 43 -1.14 0.72 -14.83
C VAL A 43 0.10 1.55 -15.17
N GLY A 44 1.28 0.94 -15.04
CA GLY A 44 2.56 1.56 -15.36
C GLY A 44 3.14 2.48 -14.27
N TYR A 45 2.44 2.66 -13.15
CA TYR A 45 2.95 3.44 -12.00
C TYR A 45 3.60 2.53 -10.96
N TRP A 46 4.55 3.11 -10.21
CA TRP A 46 5.26 2.41 -9.16
C TRP A 46 4.53 2.46 -7.81
N THR A 47 4.63 1.39 -7.06
CA THR A 47 3.99 1.25 -5.74
C THR A 47 4.86 0.45 -4.78
N LEU A 48 4.64 0.63 -3.48
CA LEU A 48 5.02 -0.39 -2.50
C LEU A 48 4.11 -1.61 -2.69
N PRO A 49 4.60 -2.83 -2.50
CA PRO A 49 3.76 -4.03 -2.58
C PRO A 49 2.64 -3.97 -1.53
N ALA A 50 1.41 -4.07 -2.00
CA ALA A 50 0.22 -3.96 -1.15
C ALA A 50 -1.07 -4.34 -1.87
N GLY A 51 -1.92 -5.10 -1.20
CA GLY A 51 -3.24 -5.47 -1.71
C GLY A 51 -4.27 -5.70 -0.61
N TYR A 52 -5.41 -6.27 -0.97
CA TYR A 52 -6.49 -6.50 -0.02
C TYR A 52 -6.15 -7.62 0.96
N MET A 53 -6.36 -7.33 2.25
CA MET A 53 -6.32 -8.35 3.28
C MET A 53 -7.39 -9.42 3.02
N GLU A 54 -7.01 -10.69 3.12
CA GLU A 54 -7.89 -11.82 2.95
C GLU A 54 -8.46 -12.33 4.28
N ASN A 55 -9.57 -13.09 4.21
CA ASN A 55 -10.15 -13.70 5.39
C ASN A 55 -9.23 -14.81 5.94
N GLY A 56 -9.00 -14.77 7.24
CA GLY A 56 -8.22 -15.80 7.94
C GLY A 56 -6.73 -15.53 8.06
N GLU A 57 -6.24 -14.42 7.51
CA GLU A 57 -4.87 -13.95 7.71
C GLU A 57 -4.77 -12.78 8.69
N THR A 58 -3.63 -12.60 9.31
CA THR A 58 -3.28 -11.40 10.05
C THR A 58 -2.84 -10.29 9.09
N LEU A 59 -2.80 -9.03 9.56
CA LEU A 59 -2.30 -7.91 8.77
C LEU A 59 -0.87 -8.12 8.27
N GLN A 60 -0.02 -8.72 9.11
CA GLN A 60 1.38 -9.02 8.78
C GLN A 60 1.50 -10.13 7.75
N GLU A 61 0.70 -11.19 7.90
CA GLU A 61 0.66 -12.29 6.91
C GLU A 61 0.21 -11.77 5.55
N GLY A 62 -0.83 -10.92 5.50
CA GLY A 62 -1.28 -10.29 4.27
C GLY A 62 -0.21 -9.41 3.63
N ALA A 63 0.48 -8.58 4.41
CA ALA A 63 1.56 -7.73 3.89
C ALA A 63 2.75 -8.57 3.33
N ALA A 64 3.09 -9.69 3.98
CA ALA A 64 4.12 -10.59 3.49
C ALA A 64 3.68 -11.33 2.21
N ARG A 65 2.43 -11.80 2.16
CA ARG A 65 1.84 -12.45 0.97
C ARG A 65 1.84 -11.52 -0.23
N GLU A 66 1.33 -10.29 -0.07
CA GLU A 66 1.31 -9.30 -1.15
C GLU A 66 2.72 -8.96 -1.66
N THR A 67 3.71 -8.89 -0.75
CA THR A 67 5.11 -8.67 -1.16
C THR A 67 5.65 -9.83 -1.98
N TRP A 68 5.28 -11.06 -1.63
CA TRP A 68 5.65 -12.23 -2.41
C TRP A 68 4.92 -12.28 -3.76
N GLU A 69 3.62 -12.03 -3.80
CA GLU A 69 2.79 -12.10 -5.00
C GLU A 69 3.17 -11.03 -6.03
N GLU A 70 3.49 -9.80 -5.59
CA GLU A 70 3.82 -8.69 -6.49
C GLU A 70 5.30 -8.58 -6.84
N ALA A 71 6.20 -9.03 -5.95
CA ALA A 71 7.66 -8.85 -6.12
C ALA A 71 8.49 -10.12 -5.94
N CYS A 72 7.90 -11.29 -5.72
CA CYS A 72 8.61 -12.54 -5.44
C CYS A 72 9.65 -12.40 -4.31
N ALA A 73 9.48 -11.45 -3.41
CA ALA A 73 10.42 -11.14 -2.35
C ALA A 73 9.94 -11.69 -1.00
N THR A 74 10.85 -12.30 -0.24
CA THR A 74 10.60 -12.72 1.13
C THR A 74 11.02 -11.62 2.09
N VAL A 75 10.13 -11.24 3.00
CA VAL A 75 10.33 -10.17 3.96
C VAL A 75 10.09 -10.62 5.40
N ALA A 76 10.86 -10.05 6.31
CA ALA A 76 10.57 -10.06 7.74
C ALA A 76 9.73 -8.81 8.05
N ILE A 77 8.45 -9.01 8.37
CA ILE A 77 7.54 -7.93 8.70
C ILE A 77 7.80 -7.45 10.14
N GLY A 78 8.02 -6.15 10.28
CA GLY A 78 8.19 -5.46 11.55
C GLY A 78 6.92 -4.78 12.04
N ASP A 79 7.09 -3.61 12.67
CA ASP A 79 6.00 -2.87 13.28
C ASP A 79 5.11 -2.15 12.24
N LEU A 80 3.85 -1.94 12.62
CA LEU A 80 2.94 -1.07 11.87
C LEU A 80 3.52 0.36 11.84
N TYR A 81 3.54 0.95 10.64
CA TYR A 81 4.16 2.26 10.47
C TYR A 81 3.18 3.35 10.05
N THR A 82 2.39 3.11 9.00
CA THR A 82 1.39 4.10 8.56
C THR A 82 0.00 3.51 8.44
N VAL A 83 -0.99 4.31 8.83
CA VAL A 83 -2.42 4.04 8.64
C VAL A 83 -3.05 5.22 7.90
N PHE A 84 -3.56 4.97 6.71
CA PHE A 84 -4.27 5.98 5.93
C PHE A 84 -5.74 5.66 5.81
N ASN A 85 -6.58 6.62 6.18
CA ASN A 85 -8.02 6.53 6.00
C ASN A 85 -8.40 7.15 4.64
N LEU A 86 -9.08 6.39 3.79
CA LEU A 86 -9.60 6.83 2.50
C LEU A 86 -11.14 6.70 2.49
N PRO A 87 -11.87 7.55 3.24
CA PRO A 87 -13.32 7.40 3.40
C PRO A 87 -14.09 7.55 2.09
N HIS A 88 -13.56 8.27 1.11
CA HIS A 88 -14.18 8.50 -0.19
C HIS A 88 -14.24 7.25 -1.08
N ILE A 89 -13.42 6.23 -0.80
CA ILE A 89 -13.43 4.93 -1.48
C ILE A 89 -13.67 3.77 -0.52
N ASN A 90 -13.98 4.05 0.76
CA ASN A 90 -14.19 3.04 1.81
C ASN A 90 -13.01 2.08 1.96
N GLN A 91 -11.80 2.61 2.09
CA GLN A 91 -10.58 1.83 2.29
C GLN A 91 -9.75 2.37 3.46
N VAL A 92 -8.99 1.47 4.10
CA VAL A 92 -7.94 1.78 5.06
C VAL A 92 -6.67 1.10 4.58
N TYR A 93 -5.59 1.87 4.42
CA TYR A 93 -4.27 1.36 4.03
C TYR A 93 -3.37 1.27 5.25
N MET A 94 -2.72 0.14 5.42
CA MET A 94 -1.81 -0.13 6.55
C MET A 94 -0.47 -0.64 6.01
N PHE A 95 0.61 0.13 6.23
CA PHE A 95 1.95 -0.26 5.82
C PHE A 95 2.81 -0.60 7.03
N PHE A 96 3.56 -1.69 6.89
CA PHE A 96 4.49 -2.20 7.88
C PHE A 96 5.94 -1.93 7.49
N LEU A 97 6.77 -1.64 8.45
CA LEU A 97 8.22 -1.71 8.27
C LEU A 97 8.59 -3.14 7.90
N SER A 98 9.55 -3.32 7.02
CA SER A 98 10.03 -4.66 6.71
C SER A 98 11.45 -4.65 6.13
N GLU A 99 12.16 -5.75 6.39
CA GLU A 99 13.47 -6.03 5.82
C GLU A 99 13.36 -7.23 4.87
N MET A 100 14.00 -7.17 3.72
CA MET A 100 14.11 -8.33 2.83
C MET A 100 15.07 -9.35 3.44
N VAL A 101 14.72 -10.64 3.35
CA VAL A 101 15.49 -11.71 4.00
C VAL A 101 16.83 -11.96 3.31
N ASN A 102 16.86 -11.89 1.98
CA ASN A 102 18.04 -12.25 1.17
C ASN A 102 18.28 -11.34 -0.04
N GLY A 103 17.54 -10.24 -0.16
CA GLY A 103 17.67 -9.31 -1.28
C GLY A 103 17.18 -9.84 -2.64
N ASP A 104 16.69 -11.07 -2.72
CA ASP A 104 16.10 -11.62 -3.94
C ASP A 104 14.70 -11.05 -4.18
N TYR A 105 14.42 -10.68 -5.42
CA TYR A 105 13.12 -10.22 -5.86
C TYR A 105 12.89 -10.55 -7.34
N GLY A 106 11.66 -10.44 -7.78
CA GLY A 106 11.27 -10.68 -9.16
C GLY A 106 10.00 -9.93 -9.53
N VAL A 107 9.44 -10.25 -10.66
CA VAL A 107 8.20 -9.67 -11.17
C VAL A 107 7.08 -10.67 -10.92
N GLY A 108 6.12 -10.31 -10.08
CA GLY A 108 4.94 -11.12 -9.81
C GLY A 108 3.84 -10.93 -10.86
N ASP A 109 2.77 -11.70 -10.76
CA ASP A 109 1.71 -11.76 -11.79
C ASP A 109 0.98 -10.41 -12.01
N GLU A 110 0.85 -9.60 -10.98
CA GLU A 110 0.20 -8.28 -11.03
C GLU A 110 1.18 -7.12 -11.27
N SER A 111 2.45 -7.43 -11.52
CA SER A 111 3.52 -6.46 -11.75
C SER A 111 4.05 -6.54 -13.18
N ALA A 112 4.39 -5.38 -13.75
CA ALA A 112 5.08 -5.28 -15.03
C ALA A 112 6.61 -5.20 -14.86
N ASP A 113 7.06 -4.77 -13.67
CA ASP A 113 8.46 -4.60 -13.31
C ASP A 113 8.60 -4.55 -11.79
N ALA A 114 9.80 -4.80 -11.28
CA ALA A 114 10.16 -4.60 -9.86
C ALA A 114 11.62 -4.15 -9.76
N GLY A 115 11.94 -3.33 -8.77
CA GLY A 115 13.30 -2.81 -8.62
C GLY A 115 13.59 -2.25 -7.24
N LEU A 116 14.88 -2.23 -6.90
CA LEU A 116 15.43 -1.60 -5.70
C LEU A 116 15.88 -0.16 -6.01
N PHE A 117 15.32 0.80 -5.30
CA PHE A 117 15.54 2.22 -5.49
C PHE A 117 16.21 2.83 -4.25
N SER A 118 17.31 3.56 -4.43
CA SER A 118 17.79 4.49 -3.41
C SER A 118 16.84 5.70 -3.31
N GLU A 119 17.00 6.52 -2.28
CA GLU A 119 16.15 7.71 -2.09
C GLU A 119 16.13 8.64 -3.31
N ASP A 120 17.30 8.80 -3.94
CA ASP A 120 17.48 9.68 -5.11
C ASP A 120 16.91 9.08 -6.40
N GLU A 121 16.73 7.76 -6.44
CA GLU A 121 16.23 7.03 -7.60
C GLU A 121 14.70 6.83 -7.57
N ILE A 122 14.03 7.12 -6.45
CA ILE A 122 12.58 6.94 -6.33
C ILE A 122 11.85 7.79 -7.40
N PRO A 123 11.02 7.17 -8.25
CA PRO A 123 10.27 7.87 -9.31
C PRO A 123 9.05 8.60 -8.74
N TRP A 124 9.27 9.71 -8.02
CA TRP A 124 8.27 10.44 -7.24
C TRP A 124 7.03 10.84 -8.05
N ASP A 125 7.20 11.22 -9.32
CA ASP A 125 6.12 11.65 -10.20
C ASP A 125 5.36 10.47 -10.84
N GLU A 126 5.90 9.27 -10.71
CA GLU A 126 5.32 8.03 -11.23
C GLU A 126 4.81 7.11 -10.11
N LEU A 127 4.64 7.60 -8.89
CA LEU A 127 4.05 6.81 -7.80
C LEU A 127 2.54 6.71 -7.98
N ALA A 128 2.01 5.49 -7.83
CA ALA A 128 0.61 5.17 -8.13
C ALA A 128 -0.39 5.91 -7.25
N PHE A 129 -0.10 6.04 -5.95
CA PHE A 129 -1.06 6.54 -4.97
C PHE A 129 -0.39 7.52 -3.99
N PRO A 130 -1.13 8.54 -3.50
CA PRO A 130 -0.61 9.47 -2.51
C PRO A 130 -0.12 8.80 -1.21
N THR A 131 -0.72 7.68 -0.83
CA THR A 131 -0.34 6.88 0.35
C THR A 131 1.10 6.40 0.24
N ILE A 132 1.53 5.94 -0.94
CA ILE A 132 2.89 5.44 -1.20
C ILE A 132 3.92 6.55 -1.02
N GLY A 133 3.70 7.68 -1.70
CA GLY A 133 4.62 8.82 -1.60
C GLY A 133 4.73 9.39 -0.19
N ARG A 134 3.62 9.40 0.58
CA ARG A 134 3.64 9.84 1.98
C ARG A 134 4.39 8.85 2.87
N THR A 135 4.15 7.56 2.71
CA THR A 135 4.83 6.50 3.47
C THR A 135 6.35 6.58 3.26
N LEU A 136 6.80 6.64 2.01
CA LEU A 136 8.22 6.75 1.68
C LEU A 136 8.86 8.03 2.24
N LYS A 137 8.19 9.19 2.12
CA LYS A 137 8.68 10.46 2.69
C LYS A 137 8.81 10.41 4.20
N PHE A 138 7.85 9.84 4.90
CA PHE A 138 7.93 9.66 6.35
C PHE A 138 9.11 8.76 6.73
N PHE A 139 9.26 7.63 6.03
CA PHE A 139 10.33 6.68 6.30
C PHE A 139 11.72 7.33 6.12
N ILE A 140 11.92 8.03 5.00
CA ILE A 140 13.18 8.73 4.70
C ILE A 140 13.49 9.78 5.77
N GLN A 141 12.47 10.57 6.15
CA GLN A 141 12.61 11.60 7.19
C GLN A 141 12.94 10.98 8.56
N ASP A 142 12.26 9.92 8.96
CA ASP A 142 12.51 9.27 10.25
C ASP A 142 13.88 8.60 10.29
N ARG A 143 14.29 7.96 9.18
CA ARG A 143 15.62 7.39 9.04
C ARG A 143 16.71 8.46 9.20
N ALA A 144 16.53 9.62 8.58
CA ALA A 144 17.46 10.75 8.69
C ALA A 144 17.49 11.37 10.10
N ASN A 145 16.37 11.29 10.85
CA ASN A 145 16.23 11.89 12.17
C ASN A 145 16.56 10.95 13.34
N GLY A 146 17.27 9.86 13.09
CA GLY A 146 17.73 8.94 14.15
C GLY A 146 17.13 7.55 14.12
N GLY A 147 16.27 7.24 13.14
CA GLY A 147 15.73 5.89 12.91
C GLY A 147 14.64 5.47 13.89
N GLU A 148 13.95 6.39 14.52
CA GLU A 148 12.72 6.12 15.25
C GLU A 148 11.53 6.20 14.27
N PHE A 149 10.72 5.14 14.22
CA PHE A 149 9.61 5.02 13.28
C PHE A 149 8.25 4.96 14.02
N PRO A 150 7.72 6.09 14.49
CA PRO A 150 6.44 6.11 15.20
C PRO A 150 5.29 5.84 14.22
N VAL A 151 4.23 5.17 14.70
CA VAL A 151 3.02 4.96 13.91
C VAL A 151 2.38 6.31 13.56
N ARG A 152 2.04 6.49 12.28
CA ARG A 152 1.38 7.70 11.76
C ARG A 152 0.03 7.37 11.18
N THR A 153 -0.97 8.18 11.54
CA THR A 153 -2.33 8.08 10.99
C THR A 153 -2.68 9.36 10.24
N GLN A 154 -3.17 9.23 9.01
CA GLN A 154 -3.62 10.38 8.22
C GLN A 154 -4.89 10.06 7.41
N ASP A 155 -5.67 11.10 7.14
CA ASP A 155 -6.77 11.04 6.18
C ASP A 155 -6.29 11.48 4.80
N ILE A 156 -6.67 10.74 3.78
CA ILE A 156 -6.39 11.07 2.38
C ILE A 156 -7.68 11.62 1.76
N PRO A 157 -7.73 12.91 1.41
CA PRO A 157 -8.88 13.47 0.71
C PRO A 157 -8.94 12.94 -0.73
N PRO A 158 -10.13 12.99 -1.37
CA PRO A 158 -10.24 12.72 -2.79
C PRO A 158 -9.28 13.58 -3.61
N LEU A 159 -8.68 13.01 -4.64
CA LEU A 159 -7.90 13.79 -5.59
C LEU A 159 -8.83 14.82 -6.23
N LYS A 160 -8.46 16.11 -6.17
CA LYS A 160 -9.19 17.16 -6.90
C LYS A 160 -9.16 16.79 -8.38
N ARG A 161 -10.34 16.62 -9.01
CA ARG A 161 -10.41 16.52 -10.47
C ARG A 161 -9.80 17.79 -11.04
N LYS A 162 -8.84 17.69 -11.96
CA LYS A 162 -8.46 18.83 -12.79
C LYS A 162 -9.74 19.30 -13.50
N PRO A 163 -10.05 20.61 -13.56
CA PRO A 163 -11.15 21.08 -14.38
C PRO A 163 -10.97 20.51 -15.79
N SER A 164 -12.02 19.94 -16.36
CA SER A 164 -12.02 19.62 -17.79
C SER A 164 -11.88 20.95 -18.55
N LEU A 165 -11.00 20.98 -19.54
CA LEU A 165 -10.80 22.15 -20.42
C LEU A 165 -12.00 22.41 -21.36
N ASP A 166 -13.13 21.74 -21.12
CA ASP A 166 -14.36 21.77 -21.94
C ASP A 166 -15.59 22.31 -21.19
N ASP A 167 -15.41 23.28 -20.27
CA ASP A 167 -16.51 24.09 -19.70
C ASP A 167 -16.31 25.57 -20.05
#